data_2dfe6c219dcbd5532d80a185734b3b7d
#
_entry.id   2dfe6c219dcbd5532d80a185734b3b7d
#
_cell.length_a   1.000
_cell.length_b   1.000
_cell.length_c   1.000
_cell.angle_alpha   90.00
_cell.angle_beta   90.00
_cell.angle_gamma   90.00
#
_symmetry.space_group_name_H-M   'P 1'
#
loop_
_entity.id
_entity.type
_entity.pdbx_description
1 polymer ?
#
loop_
_entity_poly.entity_id
_entity_poly.type
_entity_poly.pdbx_seq_one_letter_code
_entity_poly.pdbx_strand_id
1 'polypeptide(L)'
;MDKKLLMMALLITTGLATHAQEKLTRYQVRNAITVRTPIMNDSINPKGEKHTAKALLQTPVVLDLANAPTQMTAADTAGLVTFAKADKDNLLYLIKTQLRAERFMKGKLKVTSPVRWELFMNGESKMVKDASEDSISKAATKEVALRLEPEMDYEIAIKLLSTPDDKTVPSLKCELVKDDKFKEVACSTDPEQKHRFSLDNT
;
A
#
# COMPACT_ATOMS: atom_id res chain seq x y z
N MET A 1 62.81 21.17 16.52
CA MET A 1 62.03 20.13 17.27
C MET A 1 60.60 20.26 16.88
N ASP A 2 60.19 19.42 15.91
CA ASP A 2 58.88 19.47 15.30
C ASP A 2 57.90 18.61 16.08
N LYS A 3 56.88 19.21 16.62
CA LYS A 3 55.77 18.48 17.22
C LYS A 3 54.71 18.23 16.13
N LYS A 4 54.75 17.05 15.50
CA LYS A 4 53.71 16.59 14.63
C LYS A 4 52.49 16.28 15.46
N LEU A 5 51.47 17.15 15.34
CA LEU A 5 50.17 16.94 15.93
C LEU A 5 49.43 15.87 15.08
N LEU A 6 49.36 14.67 15.60
CA LEU A 6 48.61 13.57 15.00
C LEU A 6 47.09 13.83 15.27
N MET A 7 46.41 14.41 14.32
CA MET A 7 44.96 14.63 14.37
C MET A 7 44.27 13.32 13.95
N MET A 8 43.92 12.50 14.95
CA MET A 8 43.15 11.28 14.76
C MET A 8 41.71 11.67 14.49
N ALA A 9 41.32 11.70 13.20
CA ALA A 9 39.93 11.90 12.79
C ALA A 9 39.14 10.63 13.15
N LEU A 10 38.40 10.71 14.24
CA LEU A 10 37.40 9.69 14.61
C LEU A 10 36.23 9.80 13.64
N LEU A 11 36.25 8.97 12.59
CA LEU A 11 35.10 8.77 11.74
C LEU A 11 34.00 8.07 12.55
N ILE A 12 33.10 8.84 13.11
CA ILE A 12 31.86 8.33 13.65
C ILE A 12 30.98 7.98 12.44
N THR A 13 31.10 6.74 11.97
CA THR A 13 30.11 6.17 11.07
C THR A 13 28.83 5.97 11.89
N THR A 14 27.97 6.96 11.89
CA THR A 14 26.58 6.76 12.28
C THR A 14 25.99 5.77 11.29
N GLY A 15 26.03 4.50 11.64
CA GLY A 15 25.30 3.47 10.92
C GLY A 15 23.83 3.82 10.94
N LEU A 16 23.37 4.47 9.88
CA LEU A 16 21.94 4.54 9.58
C LEU A 16 21.48 3.09 9.46
N ALA A 17 20.75 2.61 10.45
CA ALA A 17 20.11 1.31 10.40
C ALA A 17 19.16 1.35 9.19
N THR A 18 19.66 0.89 8.05
CA THR A 18 18.83 0.67 6.87
C THR A 18 17.94 -0.51 7.20
N HIS A 19 16.71 -0.20 7.66
CA HIS A 19 15.68 -1.23 7.75
C HIS A 19 15.58 -1.89 6.38
N ALA A 20 15.62 -3.22 6.34
CA ALA A 20 15.42 -3.94 5.10
C ALA A 20 14.01 -3.64 4.58
N GLN A 21 13.94 -2.77 3.58
CA GLN A 21 12.71 -2.30 2.97
C GLN A 21 12.52 -3.04 1.65
N GLU A 22 11.46 -3.82 1.57
CA GLU A 22 11.13 -4.64 0.41
C GLU A 22 9.92 -4.04 -0.31
N LYS A 23 10.08 -3.70 -1.59
CA LYS A 23 8.99 -3.15 -2.39
C LYS A 23 8.07 -4.25 -2.87
N LEU A 24 6.77 -4.05 -2.74
CA LEU A 24 5.81 -4.88 -3.41
C LEU A 24 5.75 -4.45 -4.88
N THR A 25 5.96 -5.39 -5.79
CA THR A 25 6.15 -5.07 -7.22
C THR A 25 5.07 -5.64 -8.12
N ARG A 26 4.24 -6.55 -7.63
CA ARG A 26 3.20 -7.22 -8.44
C ARG A 26 1.84 -7.10 -7.77
N TYR A 27 0.87 -6.66 -8.54
CA TYR A 27 -0.49 -6.44 -8.08
C TYR A 27 -1.50 -7.00 -9.07
N GLN A 28 -2.56 -7.58 -8.56
CA GLN A 28 -3.76 -7.87 -9.33
C GLN A 28 -4.69 -6.65 -9.22
N VAL A 29 -4.98 -6.02 -10.34
CA VAL A 29 -5.76 -4.79 -10.41
C VAL A 29 -7.07 -5.06 -11.15
N ARG A 30 -8.19 -4.70 -10.54
CA ARG A 30 -9.49 -4.66 -11.20
C ARG A 30 -9.61 -3.37 -11.99
N ASN A 31 -10.24 -3.42 -13.16
CA ASN A 31 -10.59 -2.23 -13.92
C ASN A 31 -11.37 -1.24 -13.03
N ALA A 32 -11.16 0.06 -13.29
CA ALA A 32 -11.80 1.10 -12.53
C ALA A 32 -13.32 0.96 -12.52
N ILE A 33 -13.90 1.13 -11.34
CA ILE A 33 -15.34 1.18 -11.13
C ILE A 33 -15.74 2.65 -11.01
N THR A 34 -16.70 3.08 -11.83
CA THR A 34 -17.27 4.40 -11.69
C THR A 34 -18.18 4.44 -10.45
N VAL A 35 -17.84 5.30 -9.50
CA VAL A 35 -18.64 5.54 -8.30
C VAL A 35 -19.30 6.90 -8.42
N ARG A 36 -20.61 6.91 -8.61
CA ARG A 36 -21.37 8.17 -8.71
C ARG A 36 -21.65 8.72 -7.33
N THR A 37 -21.53 10.04 -7.20
CA THR A 37 -22.07 10.73 -6.03
C THR A 37 -23.57 10.60 -6.07
N PRO A 38 -24.26 10.22 -4.97
CA PRO A 38 -25.71 10.09 -4.95
C PRO A 38 -26.36 11.41 -5.32
N ILE A 39 -27.14 11.42 -6.40
CA ILE A 39 -27.79 12.62 -6.95
C ILE A 39 -28.87 13.18 -6.00
N MET A 40 -29.49 12.30 -5.21
CA MET A 40 -30.61 12.64 -4.34
C MET A 40 -30.27 13.48 -3.10
N ASN A 41 -28.98 13.60 -2.79
CA ASN A 41 -28.51 14.33 -1.61
C ASN A 41 -27.39 15.29 -1.98
N ASP A 42 -27.58 16.11 -2.96
CA ASP A 42 -26.65 17.17 -3.38
C ASP A 42 -25.50 17.44 -2.39
N SER A 43 -24.64 16.45 -2.22
CA SER A 43 -23.49 16.51 -1.33
C SER A 43 -23.77 16.65 0.19
N ILE A 44 -25.00 16.56 0.66
CA ILE A 44 -25.33 16.74 2.09
C ILE A 44 -26.05 15.50 2.62
N ASN A 45 -25.56 14.93 3.73
CA ASN A 45 -26.23 13.84 4.43
C ASN A 45 -27.48 14.36 5.22
N PRO A 46 -28.34 13.47 5.78
CA PRO A 46 -29.49 13.89 6.58
C PRO A 46 -29.19 14.78 7.79
N LYS A 47 -27.90 14.85 8.21
CA LYS A 47 -27.43 15.73 9.29
C LYS A 47 -26.92 17.08 8.79
N GLY A 48 -27.05 17.37 7.49
CA GLY A 48 -26.59 18.62 6.90
C GLY A 48 -25.07 18.65 6.61
N GLU A 49 -24.38 17.51 6.73
CA GLU A 49 -22.94 17.41 6.45
C GLU A 49 -22.71 16.98 5.01
N LYS A 50 -21.71 17.54 4.36
CA LYS A 50 -21.31 17.12 3.00
C LYS A 50 -20.91 15.65 2.96
N HIS A 51 -21.36 14.92 1.94
CA HIS A 51 -20.84 13.59 1.68
C HIS A 51 -19.33 13.66 1.49
N THR A 52 -18.60 13.08 2.44
CA THR A 52 -17.15 13.09 2.40
C THR A 52 -16.64 12.06 1.39
N ALA A 53 -15.49 12.31 0.81
CA ALA A 53 -14.78 11.31 -0.02
C ALA A 53 -14.58 9.98 0.71
N LYS A 54 -14.56 9.98 2.04
CA LYS A 54 -14.58 8.79 2.88
C LYS A 54 -15.79 7.90 2.63
N ALA A 55 -17.00 8.49 2.51
CA ALA A 55 -18.20 7.73 2.22
C ALA A 55 -18.14 7.09 0.83
N LEU A 56 -17.60 7.79 -0.17
CA LEU A 56 -17.37 7.22 -1.51
C LEU A 56 -16.36 6.07 -1.47
N LEU A 57 -15.28 6.21 -0.73
CA LEU A 57 -14.27 5.18 -0.55
C LEU A 57 -14.85 3.95 0.14
N GLN A 58 -15.75 4.14 1.11
CA GLN A 58 -16.41 3.07 1.85
C GLN A 58 -17.59 2.43 1.09
N THR A 59 -17.88 2.85 -0.13
CA THR A 59 -18.88 2.19 -0.99
C THR A 59 -18.63 0.68 -0.98
N PRO A 60 -19.65 -0.15 -0.69
CA PRO A 60 -19.50 -1.59 -0.68
C PRO A 60 -19.06 -2.08 -2.06
N VAL A 61 -17.92 -2.73 -2.10
CA VAL A 61 -17.39 -3.39 -3.30
C VAL A 61 -16.99 -4.79 -2.89
N VAL A 62 -17.38 -5.76 -3.70
CA VAL A 62 -16.93 -7.14 -3.50
C VAL A 62 -15.42 -7.17 -3.65
N LEU A 63 -14.73 -7.55 -2.58
CA LEU A 63 -13.26 -7.63 -2.56
C LEU A 63 -12.75 -8.88 -3.29
N ASP A 64 -13.64 -9.82 -3.62
CA ASP A 64 -13.28 -10.98 -4.43
C ASP A 64 -13.07 -10.57 -5.88
N LEU A 65 -11.87 -10.82 -6.39
CA LEU A 65 -11.48 -10.56 -7.78
C LEU A 65 -11.60 -11.79 -8.68
N ALA A 66 -12.00 -12.95 -8.16
CA ALA A 66 -12.01 -14.21 -8.91
C ALA A 66 -12.86 -14.15 -10.18
N ASN A 67 -13.95 -13.40 -10.14
CA ASN A 67 -14.91 -13.26 -11.25
C ASN A 67 -14.93 -11.88 -11.89
N ALA A 68 -13.96 -11.02 -11.57
CA ALA A 68 -13.89 -9.66 -12.11
C ALA A 68 -12.79 -9.56 -13.18
N PRO A 69 -12.96 -8.74 -14.22
CA PRO A 69 -11.89 -8.47 -15.17
C PRO A 69 -10.73 -7.79 -14.43
N THR A 70 -9.65 -8.54 -14.29
CA THR A 70 -8.43 -8.10 -13.60
C THR A 70 -7.24 -8.22 -14.53
N GLN A 71 -6.23 -7.42 -14.27
CA GLN A 71 -4.94 -7.53 -14.92
C GLN A 71 -3.82 -7.57 -13.89
N MET A 72 -2.78 -8.34 -14.19
CA MET A 72 -1.54 -8.27 -13.42
C MET A 72 -0.79 -7.00 -13.82
N THR A 73 -0.47 -6.18 -12.85
CA THR A 73 0.23 -4.91 -13.04
C THR A 73 1.53 -4.96 -12.24
N ALA A 74 2.64 -4.68 -12.92
CA ALA A 74 3.94 -4.53 -12.29
C ALA A 74 4.16 -3.06 -11.90
N ALA A 75 4.77 -2.86 -10.74
CA ALA A 75 5.29 -1.56 -10.36
C ALA A 75 6.53 -1.20 -11.18
N ASP A 76 6.81 0.09 -11.30
CA ASP A 76 8.05 0.59 -11.88
C ASP A 76 9.28 0.31 -11.00
N THR A 77 10.45 0.74 -11.42
CA THR A 77 11.70 0.58 -10.66
C THR A 77 11.70 1.28 -9.30
N ALA A 78 10.87 2.31 -9.13
CA ALA A 78 10.65 2.98 -7.84
C ALA A 78 9.64 2.24 -6.95
N GLY A 79 8.97 1.22 -7.46
CA GLY A 79 7.90 0.49 -6.79
C GLY A 79 6.53 1.16 -6.89
N LEU A 80 6.35 2.06 -7.86
CA LEU A 80 5.14 2.84 -8.05
C LEU A 80 4.27 2.24 -9.15
N VAL A 81 2.98 2.15 -8.90
CA VAL A 81 1.95 1.87 -9.91
C VAL A 81 1.11 3.12 -10.08
N THR A 82 0.85 3.51 -11.33
CA THR A 82 0.02 4.68 -11.67
C THR A 82 -1.30 4.23 -12.29
N PHE A 83 -2.34 5.01 -12.06
CA PHE A 83 -3.70 4.74 -12.52
C PHE A 83 -4.23 5.94 -13.31
N ALA A 84 -5.26 5.72 -14.10
CA ALA A 84 -5.93 6.82 -14.79
C ALA A 84 -6.55 7.79 -13.77
N LYS A 85 -6.42 9.09 -14.04
CA LYS A 85 -7.03 10.13 -13.24
C LYS A 85 -8.52 10.23 -13.58
N ALA A 86 -9.34 10.47 -12.56
CA ALA A 86 -10.74 10.80 -12.72
C ALA A 86 -10.90 12.14 -13.46
N ASP A 87 -11.77 12.18 -14.46
CA ASP A 87 -12.10 13.41 -15.22
C ASP A 87 -13.46 13.98 -14.77
N LYS A 88 -14.53 13.24 -14.98
CA LYS A 88 -15.90 13.67 -14.64
C LYS A 88 -16.50 12.87 -13.50
N ASP A 89 -16.22 11.59 -13.46
CA ASP A 89 -16.77 10.67 -12.48
C ASP A 89 -15.66 10.21 -11.53
N ASN A 90 -16.03 9.85 -10.29
CA ASN A 90 -15.09 9.23 -9.37
C ASN A 90 -14.73 7.82 -9.84
N LEU A 91 -13.45 7.48 -9.79
CA LEU A 91 -12.92 6.18 -10.16
C LEU A 91 -12.43 5.44 -8.92
N LEU A 92 -12.97 4.26 -8.69
CA LEU A 92 -12.53 3.37 -7.63
C LEU A 92 -11.75 2.20 -8.23
N TYR A 93 -10.51 2.03 -7.80
CA TYR A 93 -9.64 0.90 -8.14
C TYR A 93 -9.64 -0.09 -6.98
N LEU A 94 -9.66 -1.37 -7.30
CA LEU A 94 -9.42 -2.44 -6.35
C LEU A 94 -8.12 -3.14 -6.72
N ILE A 95 -7.18 -3.14 -5.79
CA ILE A 95 -5.81 -3.59 -5.99
C ILE A 95 -5.54 -4.67 -4.95
N LYS A 96 -5.04 -5.82 -5.37
CA LYS A 96 -4.70 -6.93 -4.48
C LYS A 96 -3.24 -7.35 -4.65
N THR A 97 -2.67 -7.78 -3.55
CA THR A 97 -1.40 -8.50 -3.48
C THR A 97 -1.45 -9.49 -2.33
N GLN A 98 -0.46 -10.35 -2.22
CA GLN A 98 -0.34 -11.30 -1.13
C GLN A 98 0.97 -11.11 -0.40
N LEU A 99 0.94 -11.39 0.90
CA LEU A 99 2.12 -11.49 1.74
C LEU A 99 2.16 -12.86 2.39
N ARG A 100 3.32 -13.51 2.33
CA ARG A 100 3.59 -14.75 3.03
C ARG A 100 4.98 -14.70 3.61
N ALA A 101 5.13 -15.07 4.87
CA ALA A 101 6.42 -15.15 5.53
C ALA A 101 6.82 -16.61 5.76
N GLU A 102 8.09 -16.94 5.53
CA GLU A 102 8.65 -18.26 5.82
C GLU A 102 8.58 -18.60 7.30
N ARG A 103 8.81 -17.62 8.15
CA ARG A 103 8.77 -17.72 9.60
C ARG A 103 7.96 -16.56 10.19
N PHE A 104 7.58 -16.67 11.45
CA PHE A 104 6.96 -15.57 12.17
C PHE A 104 7.77 -14.28 11.99
N MET A 105 7.08 -13.20 11.61
CA MET A 105 7.69 -11.88 11.54
C MET A 105 6.75 -10.76 12.00
N LYS A 106 7.39 -9.69 12.45
CA LYS A 106 6.74 -8.40 12.70
C LYS A 106 7.36 -7.33 11.82
N GLY A 107 6.57 -6.35 11.50
CA GLY A 107 6.99 -5.22 10.69
C GLY A 107 5.85 -4.27 10.41
N LYS A 108 5.97 -3.52 9.34
CA LYS A 108 4.97 -2.56 8.90
C LYS A 108 4.80 -2.62 7.39
N LEU A 109 3.59 -2.45 6.93
CA LEU A 109 3.31 -2.14 5.54
C LEU A 109 3.20 -0.62 5.40
N LYS A 110 4.10 -0.01 4.65
CA LYS A 110 4.03 1.39 4.25
C LYS A 110 3.23 1.48 2.97
N VAL A 111 2.16 2.27 2.99
CA VAL A 111 1.34 2.55 1.82
C VAL A 111 1.46 4.03 1.51
N THR A 112 1.97 4.34 0.34
CA THR A 112 2.15 5.71 -0.16
C THR A 112 1.25 5.92 -1.37
N SER A 113 0.35 6.90 -1.26
CA SER A 113 -0.52 7.33 -2.36
C SER A 113 -0.95 8.78 -2.14
N PRO A 114 -0.92 9.63 -3.17
CA PRO A 114 -1.42 11.01 -3.05
C PRO A 114 -2.94 11.07 -2.93
N VAL A 115 -3.66 10.06 -3.41
CA VAL A 115 -5.12 10.02 -3.35
C VAL A 115 -5.62 9.19 -2.16
N ARG A 116 -6.92 9.12 -1.99
CA ARG A 116 -7.60 8.44 -0.87
C ARG A 116 -7.58 6.94 -1.06
N TRP A 117 -7.44 6.20 0.04
CA TRP A 117 -7.46 4.75 -0.01
C TRP A 117 -7.90 4.11 1.31
N GLU A 118 -8.36 2.87 1.20
CA GLU A 118 -8.67 1.99 2.33
C GLU A 118 -7.97 0.65 2.13
N LEU A 119 -7.26 0.20 3.15
CA LEU A 119 -6.52 -1.04 3.16
C LEU A 119 -7.24 -2.10 3.98
N PHE A 120 -7.36 -3.27 3.39
CA PHE A 120 -7.89 -4.48 4.00
C PHE A 120 -6.80 -5.54 4.10
N MET A 121 -6.82 -6.30 5.17
CA MET A 121 -6.02 -7.50 5.33
C MET A 121 -6.96 -8.66 5.64
N ASN A 122 -6.94 -9.70 4.82
CA ASN A 122 -7.87 -10.83 4.89
C ASN A 122 -9.35 -10.39 5.01
N GLY A 123 -9.73 -9.37 4.23
CA GLY A 123 -11.09 -8.81 4.20
C GLY A 123 -11.43 -7.83 5.32
N GLU A 124 -10.58 -7.68 6.34
CA GLU A 124 -10.79 -6.75 7.44
C GLU A 124 -10.14 -5.39 7.18
N SER A 125 -10.90 -4.29 7.29
CA SER A 125 -10.37 -2.93 7.13
C SER A 125 -9.38 -2.61 8.26
N LYS A 126 -8.16 -2.26 7.88
CA LYS A 126 -7.06 -1.96 8.81
C LYS A 126 -6.69 -0.48 8.84
N MET A 127 -6.87 0.23 7.74
CA MET A 127 -6.48 1.63 7.64
C MET A 127 -7.28 2.35 6.56
N VAL A 128 -7.67 3.58 6.85
CA VAL A 128 -8.28 4.51 5.89
C VAL A 128 -7.45 5.77 5.82
N LYS A 129 -7.12 6.22 4.60
CA LYS A 129 -6.61 7.55 4.32
C LYS A 129 -7.68 8.29 3.52
N ASP A 130 -8.35 9.25 4.15
CA ASP A 130 -9.50 9.97 3.61
C ASP A 130 -9.16 11.35 3.00
N ALA A 131 -7.90 11.77 3.10
CA ALA A 131 -7.39 12.99 2.48
C ALA A 131 -6.62 12.70 1.20
N SER A 132 -6.69 13.60 0.21
CA SER A 132 -5.78 13.64 -0.93
C SER A 132 -4.71 14.70 -0.71
N GLU A 133 -3.53 14.45 -1.28
CA GLU A 133 -2.36 15.31 -1.20
C GLU A 133 -2.00 15.85 -2.59
N ASP A 134 -1.41 17.03 -2.63
CA ASP A 134 -0.99 17.66 -3.89
C ASP A 134 0.27 17.02 -4.49
N SER A 135 0.92 16.14 -3.75
CA SER A 135 2.15 15.44 -4.19
C SER A 135 2.39 14.15 -3.40
N ILE A 136 3.30 13.32 -3.90
CA ILE A 136 3.81 12.16 -3.17
C ILE A 136 4.81 12.66 -2.12
N SER A 137 4.30 13.01 -0.96
CA SER A 137 5.06 13.51 0.19
C SER A 137 5.01 12.54 1.36
N LYS A 138 5.67 12.88 2.46
CA LYS A 138 5.57 12.11 3.71
C LYS A 138 4.12 12.03 4.23
N ALA A 139 3.31 13.07 4.00
CA ALA A 139 1.90 13.08 4.38
C ALA A 139 1.06 12.05 3.60
N ALA A 140 1.49 11.73 2.36
CA ALA A 140 0.86 10.70 1.53
C ALA A 140 1.15 9.26 2.00
N THR A 141 2.07 9.06 2.95
CA THR A 141 2.46 7.74 3.47
C THR A 141 1.78 7.44 4.80
N LYS A 142 1.19 6.26 4.89
CA LYS A 142 0.67 5.69 6.15
C LYS A 142 1.32 4.33 6.41
N GLU A 143 1.45 3.96 7.68
CA GLU A 143 2.04 2.70 8.12
C GLU A 143 1.00 1.86 8.82
N VAL A 144 0.89 0.60 8.45
CA VAL A 144 0.03 -0.41 9.08
C VAL A 144 0.92 -1.46 9.71
N ALA A 145 0.75 -1.73 11.00
CA ALA A 145 1.49 -2.77 11.69
C ALA A 145 1.13 -4.14 11.11
N LEU A 146 2.15 -4.96 10.88
CA LEU A 146 2.04 -6.32 10.39
C LEU A 146 2.52 -7.32 11.44
N ARG A 147 1.79 -8.41 11.52
CA ARG A 147 2.19 -9.63 12.20
C ARG A 147 1.84 -10.79 11.28
N LEU A 148 2.85 -11.44 10.76
CA LEU A 148 2.68 -12.57 9.85
C LEU A 148 3.10 -13.85 10.56
N GLU A 149 2.19 -14.82 10.59
CA GLU A 149 2.47 -16.17 11.08
C GLU A 149 3.12 -17.00 9.97
N PRO A 150 3.89 -18.03 10.31
CA PRO A 150 4.59 -18.86 9.34
C PRO A 150 3.63 -19.47 8.33
N GLU A 151 4.02 -19.48 7.06
CA GLU A 151 3.34 -20.18 5.97
C GLU A 151 1.86 -19.80 5.73
N MET A 152 1.37 -18.76 6.39
CA MET A 152 0.03 -18.24 6.15
C MET A 152 0.04 -17.21 5.03
N ASP A 153 -0.94 -17.31 4.14
CA ASP A 153 -1.20 -16.32 3.10
C ASP A 153 -2.04 -15.17 3.66
N TYR A 154 -1.52 -13.95 3.56
CA TYR A 154 -2.23 -12.74 3.92
C TYR A 154 -2.62 -11.98 2.67
N GLU A 155 -3.91 -11.93 2.39
CA GLU A 155 -4.42 -11.11 1.31
C GLU A 155 -4.43 -9.64 1.72
N ILE A 156 -3.76 -8.80 0.94
CA ILE A 156 -3.79 -7.35 1.05
C ILE A 156 -4.65 -6.82 -0.08
N ALA A 157 -5.75 -6.17 0.25
CA ALA A 157 -6.60 -5.50 -0.72
C ALA A 157 -6.63 -3.99 -0.43
N ILE A 158 -6.52 -3.17 -1.46
CA ILE A 158 -6.55 -1.72 -1.35
C ILE A 158 -7.62 -1.19 -2.30
N LYS A 159 -8.60 -0.48 -1.74
CA LYS A 159 -9.47 0.40 -2.51
C LYS A 159 -8.77 1.74 -2.65
N LEU A 160 -8.63 2.25 -3.86
CA LEU A 160 -8.03 3.54 -4.16
C LEU A 160 -9.03 4.38 -4.92
N LEU A 161 -9.35 5.55 -4.37
CA LEU A 161 -10.35 6.47 -4.94
C LEU A 161 -9.66 7.67 -5.57
N SER A 162 -9.91 7.86 -6.85
CA SER A 162 -9.59 9.08 -7.57
C SER A 162 -10.87 9.88 -7.80
N THR A 163 -10.81 11.18 -7.53
CA THR A 163 -11.91 12.10 -7.78
C THR A 163 -11.49 13.18 -8.78
N PRO A 164 -12.42 13.84 -9.49
CA PRO A 164 -12.07 14.91 -10.43
C PRO A 164 -11.29 16.06 -9.78
N ASP A 165 -11.52 16.29 -8.48
CA ASP A 165 -10.87 17.36 -7.72
C ASP A 165 -9.42 17.05 -7.32
N ASP A 166 -8.97 15.79 -7.49
CA ASP A 166 -7.59 15.44 -7.17
C ASP A 166 -6.63 16.14 -8.12
N LYS A 167 -5.60 16.79 -7.58
CA LYS A 167 -4.62 17.53 -8.37
C LYS A 167 -3.55 16.63 -8.99
N THR A 168 -3.32 15.47 -8.37
CA THR A 168 -2.26 14.53 -8.76
C THR A 168 -2.80 13.32 -9.49
N VAL A 169 -1.91 12.66 -10.25
CA VAL A 169 -2.20 11.37 -10.86
C VAL A 169 -2.28 10.31 -9.75
N PRO A 170 -3.35 9.50 -9.71
CA PRO A 170 -3.48 8.42 -8.75
C PRO A 170 -2.32 7.44 -8.90
N SER A 171 -1.67 7.16 -7.79
CA SER A 171 -0.56 6.22 -7.77
C SER A 171 -0.49 5.50 -6.42
N LEU A 172 0.11 4.33 -6.41
CA LEU A 172 0.26 3.49 -5.22
C LEU A 172 1.68 2.93 -5.16
N LYS A 173 2.27 3.00 -3.98
CA LYS A 173 3.50 2.32 -3.63
C LYS A 173 3.30 1.60 -2.31
N CYS A 174 3.63 0.31 -2.25
CA CYS A 174 3.62 -0.46 -1.03
C CYS A 174 5.03 -0.99 -0.72
N GLU A 175 5.42 -0.89 0.53
CA GLU A 175 6.75 -1.29 1.00
C GLU A 175 6.62 -2.04 2.32
N LEU A 176 7.18 -3.24 2.35
CA LEU A 176 7.28 -4.03 3.57
C LEU A 176 8.54 -3.59 4.33
N VAL A 177 8.38 -3.15 5.55
CA VAL A 177 9.47 -2.79 6.46
C VAL A 177 9.49 -3.79 7.60
N LYS A 178 10.49 -4.65 7.63
CA LYS A 178 10.66 -5.66 8.67
C LYS A 178 11.30 -5.02 9.91
N ASP A 179 10.84 -5.41 11.10
CA ASP A 179 11.53 -5.05 12.33
C ASP A 179 12.95 -5.66 12.34
N ASP A 180 13.88 -5.05 13.05
CA ASP A 180 15.29 -5.42 13.04
C ASP A 180 15.57 -6.90 13.32
N LYS A 181 14.77 -7.50 14.19
CA LYS A 181 14.88 -8.93 14.55
C LYS A 181 14.45 -9.89 13.45
N PHE A 182 13.76 -9.39 12.42
CA PHE A 182 13.14 -10.18 11.37
C PHE A 182 13.67 -9.84 9.97
N LYS A 183 14.76 -9.10 9.86
CA LYS A 183 15.34 -8.68 8.56
C LYS A 183 15.65 -9.85 7.63
N GLU A 184 16.10 -10.96 8.20
CA GLU A 184 16.51 -12.15 7.47
C GLU A 184 15.33 -13.09 7.12
N VAL A 185 14.12 -12.79 7.57
CA VAL A 185 12.94 -13.61 7.25
C VAL A 185 12.54 -13.38 5.80
N ALA A 186 12.56 -14.46 5.00
CA ALA A 186 12.10 -14.38 3.63
C ALA A 186 10.58 -14.16 3.57
N CYS A 187 10.16 -13.25 2.68
CA CYS A 187 8.76 -12.99 2.42
C CYS A 187 8.49 -13.12 0.93
N SER A 188 7.38 -13.73 0.57
CA SER A 188 6.84 -13.70 -0.78
C SER A 188 5.76 -12.64 -0.88
N THR A 189 5.81 -11.86 -1.95
CA THR A 189 4.85 -10.80 -2.25
C THR A 189 4.12 -11.04 -3.57
N ASP A 190 4.32 -12.21 -4.18
CA ASP A 190 3.74 -12.55 -5.47
C ASP A 190 2.36 -13.22 -5.29
N PRO A 191 1.28 -12.61 -5.78
CA PRO A 191 -0.08 -13.16 -5.66
C PRO A 191 -0.28 -14.48 -6.42
N GLU A 192 0.62 -14.84 -7.34
CA GLU A 192 0.57 -16.10 -8.08
C GLU A 192 1.33 -17.25 -7.38
N GLN A 193 2.13 -16.95 -6.36
CA GLN A 193 2.96 -17.96 -5.67
C GLN A 193 2.26 -18.63 -4.49
N LYS A 194 1.06 -19.09 -4.65
CA LYS A 194 0.28 -19.68 -3.54
C LYS A 194 0.91 -20.90 -2.83
N HIS A 195 1.92 -21.60 -3.38
CA HIS A 195 2.37 -22.90 -2.84
C HIS A 195 3.86 -23.23 -2.98
N ARG A 196 4.76 -22.28 -3.18
CA ARG A 196 6.18 -22.65 -3.42
C ARG A 196 6.98 -23.15 -2.23
N PHE A 197 6.51 -22.96 -0.99
CA PHE A 197 7.26 -23.38 0.20
C PHE A 197 6.94 -24.78 0.72
N SER A 198 5.96 -25.48 0.16
CA SER A 198 5.51 -26.80 0.68
C SER A 198 6.12 -28.01 -0.01
N LEU A 199 7.02 -27.86 -0.99
CA LEU A 199 7.53 -28.98 -1.80
C LEU A 199 8.99 -29.37 -1.57
N ASP A 200 9.74 -28.68 -0.71
CA ASP A 200 11.17 -28.97 -0.49
C ASP A 200 11.47 -29.72 0.81
N ASN A 201 10.49 -30.34 1.45
CA ASN A 201 10.69 -31.16 2.64
C ASN A 201 10.22 -32.63 2.42
N THR A 202 10.76 -33.28 1.38
CA THR A 202 10.74 -34.77 1.30
C THR A 202 12.12 -35.29 0.93
#